data_d1b108fead5d964066532a8eea9e86a3
#
_entry.id   d1b108fead5d964066532a8eea9e86a3
#
_cell.length_a   1.000
_cell.length_b   1.000
_cell.length_c   1.000
_cell.angle_alpha   90.00
_cell.angle_beta   90.00
_cell.angle_gamma   90.00
#
_symmetry.space_group_name_H-M   'P 1'
#
loop_
_entity.id
_entity.type
_entity.pdbx_description
1 polymer ?
#
loop_
_entity_poly.entity_id
_entity_poly.type
_entity_poly.pdbx_seq_one_letter_code
_entity_poly.pdbx_strand_id
1 'polypeptide(L)'
;MSQRRRYIPVLIAIAAVLIIAAVLLVVFYPRKKEALPVRYLASSSTGVPYYYRNEDENRLIRSSELLTRGTQVIDLQKDYTENGIQYAVVECDGQSYYIMRSALVDDPQDIIQETQVWVRTSATVYENEEGLQIASFAKKGDCLDIVGFDEMQKDGSIHKYQIHFTDSTGKDVTGWVYGKYMVPTEEEALAVNTDYYEIHKKRKYSAMELYGGEATTLDWYPVEKPSFASNPICENASAMYLNVACIQEIDDYIALARKNGVNAMVIDIKDELRLAYPCEEIKELSPLAYNNPFYGSAEYYKNAVQKCLDAGIYCIGRIVTFKDTVFSADHPEACIESSVSTQTWPSAYSRECWYYNLVLATAAAKYCGFQEIQFDYVRFPEQAYAMSESGDADFRNLYNEEKAEAIQNFCFYAADMLHEQGIYMSVDVFGECANAYVTAYGQYYPAISLVVDAISAMPYPDHYSRDEDTWTDPYPIMYDWARKASLRQSEIPTPAIPRTWVVAYDVP
;
A
#
# COMPACT_ATOMS: atom_id res chain seq x y z
N MET A 1 90.81 11.33 -35.40
CA MET A 1 90.38 11.31 -33.95
C MET A 1 89.94 12.66 -33.44
N SER A 2 89.34 13.57 -34.24
CA SER A 2 89.09 14.97 -33.80
C SER A 2 87.64 15.41 -33.82
N GLN A 3 86.69 14.60 -34.26
CA GLN A 3 85.24 15.03 -34.31
C GLN A 3 84.40 14.57 -33.07
N ARG A 4 84.77 13.53 -32.39
CA ARG A 4 83.99 13.03 -31.22
C ARG A 4 84.03 13.91 -29.98
N ARG A 5 85.07 14.75 -29.79
CA ARG A 5 85.23 15.62 -28.60
C ARG A 5 84.35 16.90 -28.63
N ARG A 6 83.80 17.30 -29.77
CA ARG A 6 82.99 18.54 -29.89
C ARG A 6 81.49 18.38 -29.51
N TYR A 7 80.99 17.17 -29.49
CA TYR A 7 79.63 16.93 -29.14
C TYR A 7 79.32 16.60 -27.70
N ILE A 8 80.36 16.28 -26.88
CA ILE A 8 80.25 15.95 -25.45
C ILE A 8 79.58 17.12 -24.66
N PRO A 9 80.03 18.38 -24.80
CA PRO A 9 79.43 19.48 -24.03
C PRO A 9 77.97 19.77 -24.45
N VAL A 10 77.62 19.54 -25.71
CA VAL A 10 76.24 19.72 -26.21
C VAL A 10 75.36 18.63 -25.65
N LEU A 11 75.79 17.40 -25.60
CA LEU A 11 75.02 16.28 -25.01
C LEU A 11 74.84 16.47 -23.51
N ILE A 12 75.82 16.98 -22.77
CA ILE A 12 75.71 17.31 -21.35
C ILE A 12 74.73 18.46 -21.13
N ALA A 13 74.77 19.48 -21.97
CA ALA A 13 73.81 20.59 -21.90
C ALA A 13 72.34 20.13 -22.19
N ILE A 14 72.09 19.26 -23.19
CA ILE A 14 70.80 18.67 -23.48
C ILE A 14 70.34 17.79 -22.32
N ALA A 15 71.22 16.96 -21.74
CA ALA A 15 70.89 16.12 -20.58
C ALA A 15 70.56 16.98 -19.35
N ALA A 16 71.21 18.06 -19.12
CA ALA A 16 70.95 19.00 -18.03
C ALA A 16 69.58 19.71 -18.23
N VAL A 17 69.29 20.13 -19.45
CA VAL A 17 67.95 20.73 -19.79
C VAL A 17 66.83 19.71 -19.64
N LEU A 18 67.04 18.46 -20.04
CA LEU A 18 66.04 17.41 -19.86
C LEU A 18 65.83 17.05 -18.39
N ILE A 19 66.87 17.03 -17.57
CA ILE A 19 66.78 16.83 -16.12
C ILE A 19 66.04 18.01 -15.46
N ILE A 20 66.36 19.24 -15.82
CA ILE A 20 65.66 20.43 -15.30
C ILE A 20 64.20 20.42 -15.74
N ALA A 21 63.89 20.08 -16.99
CA ALA A 21 62.54 19.95 -17.48
C ALA A 21 61.76 18.84 -16.76
N ALA A 22 62.38 17.68 -16.49
CA ALA A 22 61.79 16.60 -15.72
C ALA A 22 61.54 17.00 -14.24
N VAL A 23 62.47 17.71 -13.61
CA VAL A 23 62.30 18.24 -12.26
C VAL A 23 61.20 19.30 -12.22
N LEU A 24 61.12 20.21 -13.20
CA LEU A 24 60.06 21.20 -13.30
C LEU A 24 58.71 20.52 -13.56
N LEU A 25 58.63 19.48 -14.36
CA LEU A 25 57.43 18.68 -14.57
C LEU A 25 56.98 18.01 -13.25
N VAL A 26 57.86 17.46 -12.46
CA VAL A 26 57.52 16.83 -11.17
C VAL A 26 57.16 17.87 -10.11
N VAL A 27 57.76 19.06 -10.14
CA VAL A 27 57.51 20.14 -9.15
C VAL A 27 56.29 20.97 -9.50
N PHE A 28 56.01 21.19 -10.80
CA PHE A 28 54.93 22.05 -11.25
C PHE A 28 53.71 21.26 -11.84
N TYR A 29 53.80 19.94 -11.96
CA TYR A 29 52.61 19.17 -12.29
C TYR A 29 51.70 19.19 -11.07
N PRO A 30 50.51 19.84 -11.14
CA PRO A 30 49.59 19.82 -10.01
C PRO A 30 49.25 18.36 -9.77
N ARG A 31 49.68 17.78 -8.68
CA ARG A 31 49.12 16.49 -8.21
C ARG A 31 47.64 16.71 -8.18
N LYS A 32 46.90 16.02 -9.02
CA LYS A 32 45.46 15.94 -8.88
C LYS A 32 45.25 15.58 -7.40
N LYS A 33 44.68 16.49 -6.62
CA LYS A 33 44.17 16.13 -5.30
C LYS A 33 43.17 15.01 -5.58
N GLU A 34 43.43 13.82 -5.12
CA GLU A 34 42.46 12.74 -5.13
C GLU A 34 41.21 13.29 -4.46
N ALA A 35 40.06 13.14 -5.12
CA ALA A 35 38.79 13.51 -4.53
C ALA A 35 38.64 12.69 -3.24
N LEU A 36 38.22 13.34 -2.16
CA LEU A 36 37.91 12.64 -0.94
C LEU A 36 36.78 11.63 -1.17
N PRO A 37 36.83 10.45 -0.54
CA PRO A 37 35.82 9.43 -0.75
C PRO A 37 34.47 9.89 -0.23
N VAL A 38 33.43 9.65 -1.01
CA VAL A 38 32.04 9.79 -0.61
C VAL A 38 31.60 8.45 -0.03
N ARG A 39 30.96 8.47 1.12
CA ARG A 39 30.43 7.30 1.83
C ARG A 39 28.99 7.50 2.21
N TYR A 40 28.33 6.43 2.62
CA TYR A 40 26.95 6.45 3.07
C TYR A 40 26.88 6.18 4.57
N LEU A 41 25.94 6.84 5.26
CA LEU A 41 25.66 6.57 6.66
C LEU A 41 24.83 5.28 6.77
N ALA A 42 25.34 4.30 7.53
CA ALA A 42 24.70 3.01 7.76
C ALA A 42 24.24 2.88 9.22
N SER A 43 23.08 2.26 9.42
CA SER A 43 22.49 2.04 10.74
C SER A 43 21.46 0.92 10.72
N SER A 44 21.20 0.33 11.88
CA SER A 44 20.05 -0.54 12.14
C SER A 44 18.75 0.22 12.45
N SER A 45 18.75 1.55 12.29
CA SER A 45 17.59 2.42 12.47
C SER A 45 17.63 3.55 11.44
N THR A 46 16.59 4.36 11.34
CA THR A 46 16.51 5.48 10.40
C THR A 46 17.49 6.61 10.70
N GLY A 47 18.08 6.63 11.91
CA GLY A 47 18.97 7.69 12.37
C GLY A 47 20.35 7.19 12.78
N VAL A 48 21.39 7.96 12.42
CA VAL A 48 22.80 7.72 12.75
C VAL A 48 23.27 8.75 13.76
N PRO A 49 23.77 8.34 14.95
CA PRO A 49 24.32 9.25 15.93
C PRO A 49 25.56 9.97 15.39
N TYR A 50 25.67 11.26 15.63
CA TYR A 50 26.87 12.03 15.35
C TYR A 50 27.35 12.80 16.57
N TYR A 51 28.62 13.23 16.54
CA TYR A 51 29.30 13.82 17.67
C TYR A 51 30.06 15.07 17.23
N TYR A 52 30.23 16.03 18.16
CA TYR A 52 31.15 17.15 18.01
C TYR A 52 32.25 17.06 19.05
N ARG A 53 33.43 17.63 18.74
CA ARG A 53 34.51 17.72 19.69
C ARG A 53 34.32 18.93 20.59
N ASN A 54 34.26 18.70 21.88
CA ASN A 54 34.45 19.75 22.88
C ASN A 54 35.93 19.94 23.10
N GLU A 55 36.49 21.08 22.66
CA GLU A 55 37.93 21.35 22.75
C GLU A 55 38.38 21.59 24.18
N ASP A 56 37.51 22.16 25.04
CA ASP A 56 37.84 22.44 26.44
C ASP A 56 38.00 21.17 27.26
N GLU A 57 37.15 20.18 27.01
CA GLU A 57 37.13 18.89 27.72
C GLU A 57 37.92 17.81 26.96
N ASN A 58 38.39 18.09 25.74
CA ASN A 58 39.07 17.19 24.82
C ASN A 58 38.34 15.84 24.63
N ARG A 59 37.00 15.89 24.55
CA ARG A 59 36.14 14.71 24.36
C ARG A 59 35.08 14.94 23.29
N LEU A 60 34.51 13.84 22.79
CA LEU A 60 33.33 13.88 21.91
C LEU A 60 32.06 14.03 22.73
N ILE A 61 31.18 14.88 22.27
CA ILE A 61 29.81 15.06 22.79
C ILE A 61 28.85 14.56 21.74
N ARG A 62 27.98 13.61 22.12
CA ARG A 62 26.91 13.10 21.26
C ARG A 62 25.86 14.19 21.06
N SER A 63 25.44 14.39 19.80
CA SER A 63 24.27 15.21 19.50
C SER A 63 22.99 14.60 20.05
N SER A 64 22.01 15.44 20.40
CA SER A 64 20.64 15.03 20.65
C SER A 64 19.88 14.72 19.34
N GLU A 65 20.37 15.23 18.20
CA GLU A 65 19.84 14.98 16.88
C GLU A 65 20.57 13.81 16.21
N LEU A 66 19.96 13.23 15.21
CA LEU A 66 20.50 12.14 14.40
C LEU A 66 20.63 12.60 12.94
N LEU A 67 21.63 12.12 12.23
CA LEU A 67 21.67 12.21 10.78
C LEU A 67 20.87 11.06 10.19
N THR A 68 20.22 11.29 9.06
CA THR A 68 19.42 10.26 8.40
C THR A 68 20.31 9.16 7.82
N ARG A 69 19.94 7.91 8.03
CA ARG A 69 20.54 6.75 7.38
C ARG A 69 20.55 6.96 5.87
N GLY A 70 21.61 6.52 5.19
CA GLY A 70 21.79 6.68 3.74
C GLY A 70 22.26 8.05 3.28
N THR A 71 22.37 9.04 4.19
CA THR A 71 22.94 10.33 3.84
C THR A 71 24.38 10.15 3.31
N GLN A 72 24.66 10.76 2.17
CA GLN A 72 26.02 10.81 1.62
C GLN A 72 26.85 11.82 2.38
N VAL A 73 28.05 11.42 2.77
CA VAL A 73 29.01 12.26 3.47
C VAL A 73 30.38 12.17 2.80
N ILE A 74 31.19 13.23 2.91
CA ILE A 74 32.59 13.23 2.47
C ILE A 74 33.44 12.75 3.63
N ASP A 75 34.12 11.58 3.50
CA ASP A 75 35.07 11.10 4.48
C ASP A 75 36.38 11.91 4.35
N LEU A 76 36.69 12.72 5.37
CA LEU A 76 37.89 13.56 5.38
C LEU A 76 39.18 12.75 5.62
N GLN A 77 39.08 11.42 5.71
CA GLN A 77 40.18 10.49 5.95
C GLN A 77 40.97 10.81 7.24
N LYS A 78 40.25 11.31 8.24
CA LYS A 78 40.77 11.59 9.59
C LYS A 78 40.02 10.74 10.59
N ASP A 79 40.74 10.00 11.39
CA ASP A 79 40.20 9.16 12.46
C ASP A 79 40.50 9.75 13.83
N TYR A 80 39.55 9.55 14.73
CA TYR A 80 39.69 9.87 16.15
C TYR A 80 39.28 8.64 16.96
N THR A 81 39.99 8.33 18.01
CA THR A 81 39.68 7.20 18.89
C THR A 81 39.40 7.69 20.29
N GLU A 82 38.27 7.34 20.84
CA GLU A 82 37.88 7.64 22.22
C GLU A 82 37.24 6.42 22.86
N ASN A 83 37.68 6.05 24.06
CA ASN A 83 37.18 4.90 24.82
C ASN A 83 37.16 3.58 24.02
N GLY A 84 38.12 3.39 23.10
CA GLY A 84 38.23 2.20 22.26
C GLY A 84 37.32 2.19 21.02
N ILE A 85 36.52 3.24 20.81
CA ILE A 85 35.66 3.41 19.63
C ILE A 85 36.38 4.30 18.62
N GLN A 86 36.38 3.86 17.36
CA GLN A 86 36.92 4.63 16.23
C GLN A 86 35.79 5.51 15.62
N TYR A 87 36.14 6.79 15.43
CA TYR A 87 35.30 7.77 14.77
C TYR A 87 36.01 8.31 13.53
N ALA A 88 35.30 8.44 12.43
CA ALA A 88 35.73 9.16 11.25
C ALA A 88 35.27 10.62 11.34
N VAL A 89 36.08 11.54 10.81
CA VAL A 89 35.67 12.92 10.59
C VAL A 89 35.05 13.00 9.19
N VAL A 90 33.81 13.37 9.12
CA VAL A 90 33.05 13.51 7.86
C VAL A 90 32.56 14.94 7.68
N GLU A 91 32.30 15.33 6.42
CA GLU A 91 31.64 16.57 6.07
C GLU A 91 30.26 16.26 5.49
N CYS A 92 29.23 16.89 6.05
CA CYS A 92 27.87 16.84 5.58
C CYS A 92 27.32 18.28 5.60
N ASP A 93 26.71 18.72 4.49
CA ASP A 93 26.14 20.08 4.32
C ASP A 93 27.11 21.22 4.74
N GLY A 94 28.41 21.06 4.48
CA GLY A 94 29.45 22.03 4.78
C GLY A 94 29.86 22.09 6.26
N GLN A 95 29.39 21.17 7.09
CA GLN A 95 29.76 21.03 8.51
C GLN A 95 30.51 19.73 8.74
N SER A 96 31.46 19.74 9.68
CA SER A 96 32.23 18.55 10.03
C SER A 96 31.69 17.89 11.30
N TYR A 97 31.52 16.58 11.23
CA TYR A 97 31.03 15.74 12.32
C TYR A 97 31.93 14.56 12.58
N TYR A 98 31.84 13.99 13.76
CA TYR A 98 32.47 12.71 14.12
C TYR A 98 31.37 11.62 14.07
N ILE A 99 31.58 10.61 13.24
CA ILE A 99 30.67 9.46 13.06
C ILE A 99 31.46 8.20 13.43
N MET A 100 30.82 7.24 14.11
CA MET A 100 31.46 5.94 14.34
C MET A 100 31.88 5.34 13.00
N ARG A 101 33.15 4.86 12.91
CA ARG A 101 33.68 4.30 11.66
C ARG A 101 32.83 3.12 11.14
N SER A 102 32.22 2.34 12.03
CA SER A 102 31.32 1.23 11.69
C SER A 102 30.00 1.67 11.06
N ALA A 103 29.63 2.95 11.17
CA ALA A 103 28.44 3.51 10.55
C ALA A 103 28.72 4.17 9.18
N LEU A 104 29.91 3.92 8.58
CA LEU A 104 30.25 4.40 7.24
C LEU A 104 30.50 3.21 6.32
N VAL A 105 29.75 3.18 5.20
CA VAL A 105 29.87 2.14 4.17
C VAL A 105 30.15 2.75 2.80
N ASP A 106 30.77 1.97 1.93
CA ASP A 106 31.10 2.38 0.57
C ASP A 106 29.94 2.05 -0.40
N ASP A 107 29.23 0.94 -0.16
CA ASP A 107 28.15 0.45 -1.00
C ASP A 107 26.78 0.88 -0.42
N PRO A 108 25.89 1.49 -1.22
CA PRO A 108 24.52 1.77 -0.79
C PRO A 108 23.74 0.55 -0.32
N GLN A 109 24.09 -0.65 -0.77
CA GLN A 109 23.45 -1.90 -0.35
C GLN A 109 23.79 -2.29 1.11
N ASP A 110 24.90 -1.76 1.66
CA ASP A 110 25.35 -2.02 3.03
C ASP A 110 24.78 -0.99 4.06
N ILE A 111 23.88 -0.10 3.62
CA ILE A 111 23.30 0.94 4.47
C ILE A 111 22.44 0.34 5.59
N ILE A 112 21.74 -0.75 5.32
CA ILE A 112 20.92 -1.48 6.28
C ILE A 112 21.80 -2.45 7.06
N GLN A 113 21.86 -2.26 8.39
CA GLN A 113 22.61 -3.13 9.28
C GLN A 113 21.75 -4.14 10.03
N GLU A 114 20.42 -4.01 9.98
CA GLU A 114 19.50 -5.04 10.42
C GLU A 114 19.48 -6.23 9.46
N THR A 115 19.44 -7.44 10.02
CA THR A 115 19.34 -8.69 9.26
C THR A 115 17.92 -9.26 9.26
N GLN A 116 17.08 -8.77 10.16
CA GLN A 116 15.69 -9.22 10.34
C GLN A 116 14.78 -8.05 10.64
N VAL A 117 13.52 -8.20 10.25
CA VAL A 117 12.41 -7.33 10.64
C VAL A 117 11.23 -8.16 11.09
N TRP A 118 10.36 -7.55 11.88
CA TRP A 118 9.18 -8.18 12.43
C TRP A 118 7.91 -7.54 11.88
N VAL A 119 6.90 -8.36 11.61
CA VAL A 119 5.62 -7.93 11.04
C VAL A 119 4.75 -7.33 12.14
N ARG A 120 4.53 -6.02 12.10
CA ARG A 120 3.61 -5.31 13.01
C ARG A 120 2.15 -5.41 12.54
N THR A 121 1.93 -5.15 11.25
CA THR A 121 0.65 -5.26 10.57
C THR A 121 0.77 -6.38 9.57
N SER A 122 -0.14 -7.35 9.60
CA SER A 122 -0.15 -8.47 8.65
C SER A 122 -0.10 -7.95 7.21
N ALA A 123 0.80 -8.48 6.41
CA ALA A 123 1.16 -7.90 5.12
C ALA A 123 1.22 -8.93 3.99
N THR A 124 0.81 -8.52 2.81
CA THR A 124 1.03 -9.29 1.58
C THR A 124 2.51 -9.34 1.24
N VAL A 125 2.98 -10.53 0.89
CA VAL A 125 4.32 -10.76 0.33
C VAL A 125 4.17 -10.86 -1.18
N TYR A 126 4.83 -9.97 -1.91
CA TYR A 126 4.77 -9.88 -3.37
C TYR A 126 5.86 -10.72 -4.03
N GLU A 127 5.60 -11.29 -5.21
CA GLU A 127 6.61 -12.04 -5.96
C GLU A 127 7.73 -11.14 -6.49
N ASN A 128 7.38 -9.92 -6.88
CA ASN A 128 8.30 -8.95 -7.48
C ASN A 128 8.18 -7.60 -6.80
N GLU A 129 9.22 -6.80 -6.91
CA GLU A 129 9.30 -5.43 -6.36
C GLU A 129 8.14 -4.52 -6.82
N GLU A 130 7.86 -4.52 -8.13
CA GLU A 130 6.83 -3.68 -8.76
C GLU A 130 5.51 -4.43 -9.04
N GLY A 131 5.46 -5.74 -8.75
CA GLY A 131 4.35 -6.60 -9.15
C GLY A 131 3.17 -6.56 -8.20
N LEU A 132 1.99 -6.90 -8.75
CA LEU A 132 0.77 -7.11 -7.97
C LEU A 132 0.65 -8.53 -7.45
N GLN A 133 1.39 -9.48 -8.04
CA GLN A 133 1.24 -10.91 -7.77
C GLN A 133 1.66 -11.27 -6.36
N ILE A 134 0.81 -12.06 -5.70
CA ILE A 134 0.97 -12.45 -4.30
C ILE A 134 1.77 -13.75 -4.23
N ALA A 135 2.95 -13.71 -3.60
CA ALA A 135 3.76 -14.90 -3.32
C ALA A 135 3.29 -15.65 -2.07
N SER A 136 2.93 -14.89 -1.03
CA SER A 136 2.49 -15.38 0.26
C SER A 136 1.89 -14.26 1.14
N PHE A 137 1.71 -14.55 2.41
CA PHE A 137 1.18 -13.63 3.40
C PHE A 137 1.95 -13.77 4.73
N ALA A 138 2.46 -12.67 5.25
CA ALA A 138 3.17 -12.60 6.52
C ALA A 138 2.24 -12.08 7.61
N LYS A 139 2.13 -12.83 8.71
CA LYS A 139 1.25 -12.49 9.83
C LYS A 139 1.93 -11.60 10.84
N LYS A 140 1.13 -10.85 11.58
CA LYS A 140 1.59 -10.09 12.73
C LYS A 140 2.41 -10.97 13.67
N GLY A 141 3.63 -10.53 13.99
CA GLY A 141 4.58 -11.24 14.83
C GLY A 141 5.55 -12.15 14.07
N ASP A 142 5.38 -12.36 12.76
CA ASP A 142 6.35 -13.13 11.96
C ASP A 142 7.69 -12.39 11.91
N CYS A 143 8.79 -13.16 12.00
CA CYS A 143 10.16 -12.68 11.82
C CYS A 143 10.60 -12.99 10.40
N LEU A 144 11.07 -11.97 9.67
CA LEU A 144 11.46 -12.07 8.28
C LEU A 144 12.96 -11.75 8.15
N ASP A 145 13.72 -12.64 7.51
CA ASP A 145 15.13 -12.39 7.18
C ASP A 145 15.23 -11.40 6.01
N ILE A 146 16.00 -10.32 6.18
CA ILE A 146 16.23 -9.34 5.12
C ILE A 146 17.29 -9.89 4.16
N VAL A 147 16.97 -9.92 2.86
CA VAL A 147 17.90 -10.29 1.80
C VAL A 147 18.21 -9.14 0.84
N GLY A 148 17.47 -8.04 0.92
CA GLY A 148 17.67 -6.82 0.14
C GLY A 148 16.60 -5.77 0.41
N PHE A 149 16.63 -4.69 -0.37
CA PHE A 149 15.61 -3.63 -0.35
C PHE A 149 15.58 -2.92 -1.71
N ASP A 150 14.46 -2.23 -1.99
CA ASP A 150 14.29 -1.43 -3.22
C ASP A 150 14.90 -0.04 -3.07
N GLU A 151 14.21 0.84 -2.38
CA GLU A 151 14.63 2.21 -2.17
C GLU A 151 14.50 2.64 -0.70
N MET A 152 15.32 3.61 -0.35
CA MET A 152 15.25 4.26 0.95
C MET A 152 14.55 5.61 0.82
N GLN A 153 13.60 5.85 1.71
CA GLN A 153 12.86 7.10 1.79
C GLN A 153 13.74 8.22 2.39
N LYS A 154 13.30 9.47 2.22
CA LYS A 154 14.02 10.65 2.73
C LYS A 154 14.25 10.66 4.25
N ASP A 155 13.40 9.99 4.99
CA ASP A 155 13.49 9.85 6.45
C ASP A 155 14.37 8.66 6.89
N GLY A 156 14.94 7.92 5.95
CA GLY A 156 15.77 6.73 6.18
C GLY A 156 14.99 5.44 6.35
N SER A 157 13.67 5.46 6.24
CA SER A 157 12.86 4.25 6.19
C SER A 157 13.01 3.54 4.84
N ILE A 158 12.68 2.26 4.80
CA ILE A 158 12.73 1.46 3.57
C ILE A 158 11.33 1.36 2.99
N HIS A 159 11.20 1.56 1.69
CA HIS A 159 9.93 1.44 1.00
C HIS A 159 9.49 -0.03 0.97
N LYS A 160 10.29 -0.93 0.37
CA LYS A 160 10.06 -2.38 0.44
C LYS A 160 11.35 -3.13 0.80
N TYR A 161 11.21 -4.10 1.68
CA TYR A 161 12.26 -5.09 1.94
C TYR A 161 12.08 -6.30 1.03
N GLN A 162 13.16 -6.81 0.48
CA GLN A 162 13.22 -8.18 -0.01
C GLN A 162 13.51 -9.10 1.18
N ILE A 163 12.65 -10.09 1.39
CA ILE A 163 12.69 -10.95 2.58
C ILE A 163 12.67 -12.42 2.23
N HIS A 164 13.11 -13.22 3.18
CA HIS A 164 13.01 -14.67 3.16
C HIS A 164 12.44 -15.17 4.49
N PHE A 165 11.48 -16.09 4.44
CA PHE A 165 10.87 -16.69 5.64
C PHE A 165 10.08 -17.95 5.28
N THR A 166 9.70 -18.74 6.29
CA THR A 166 8.72 -19.81 6.15
C THR A 166 7.35 -19.31 6.61
N ASP A 167 6.36 -19.31 5.73
CA ASP A 167 5.03 -18.78 6.04
C ASP A 167 4.20 -19.75 6.92
N SER A 168 3.03 -19.31 7.36
CA SER A 168 2.14 -20.07 8.23
C SER A 168 1.60 -21.38 7.61
N THR A 169 1.77 -21.59 6.32
CA THR A 169 1.43 -22.84 5.60
C THR A 169 2.60 -23.81 5.55
N GLY A 170 3.80 -23.40 5.96
CA GLY A 170 5.04 -24.14 5.88
C GLY A 170 5.78 -23.99 4.55
N LYS A 171 5.34 -23.06 3.69
CA LYS A 171 6.01 -22.72 2.44
C LYS A 171 7.22 -21.81 2.70
N ASP A 172 8.35 -22.15 2.10
CA ASP A 172 9.56 -21.33 2.09
C ASP A 172 9.44 -20.25 0.99
N VAL A 173 9.53 -18.98 1.38
CA VAL A 173 9.16 -17.85 0.52
C VAL A 173 10.29 -16.83 0.50
N THR A 174 10.66 -16.39 -0.69
CA THR A 174 11.42 -15.15 -0.93
C THR A 174 10.50 -14.21 -1.70
N GLY A 175 10.39 -12.96 -1.23
CA GLY A 175 9.50 -11.97 -1.85
C GLY A 175 9.71 -10.58 -1.28
N TRP A 176 8.77 -9.68 -1.55
CA TRP A 176 8.84 -8.27 -1.20
C TRP A 176 7.72 -7.87 -0.25
N VAL A 177 8.02 -7.05 0.76
CA VAL A 177 7.04 -6.52 1.71
C VAL A 177 7.26 -5.04 1.94
N TYR A 178 6.17 -4.29 2.15
CA TYR A 178 6.27 -2.86 2.49
C TYR A 178 6.92 -2.64 3.85
N GLY A 179 7.95 -1.81 3.88
CA GLY A 179 8.69 -1.45 5.09
C GLY A 179 7.83 -0.75 6.15
N LYS A 180 6.78 -0.03 5.75
CA LYS A 180 5.84 0.66 6.66
C LYS A 180 5.10 -0.27 7.62
N TYR A 181 5.03 -1.57 7.31
CA TYR A 181 4.42 -2.61 8.15
C TYR A 181 5.42 -3.34 9.05
N MET A 182 6.71 -3.05 8.88
CA MET A 182 7.80 -3.73 9.56
C MET A 182 8.33 -2.90 10.73
N VAL A 183 8.76 -3.60 11.79
CA VAL A 183 9.41 -3.00 12.96
C VAL A 183 10.64 -3.80 13.34
N PRO A 184 11.61 -3.21 14.08
CA PRO A 184 12.89 -3.86 14.36
C PRO A 184 12.83 -4.97 15.42
N THR A 185 11.76 -5.06 16.22
CA THR A 185 11.70 -6.02 17.35
C THR A 185 10.35 -6.74 17.43
N GLU A 186 10.37 -7.95 17.98
CA GLU A 186 9.17 -8.74 18.28
C GLU A 186 8.23 -8.00 19.25
N GLU A 187 8.79 -7.33 20.24
CA GLU A 187 8.01 -6.57 21.24
C GLU A 187 7.17 -5.47 20.56
N GLU A 188 7.78 -4.72 19.64
CA GLU A 188 7.08 -3.69 18.87
C GLU A 188 6.05 -4.30 17.92
N ALA A 189 6.35 -5.45 17.31
CA ALA A 189 5.43 -6.13 16.42
C ALA A 189 4.18 -6.62 17.16
N LEU A 190 4.35 -7.18 18.34
CA LEU A 190 3.24 -7.69 19.17
C LEU A 190 2.52 -6.60 19.97
N ALA A 191 3.08 -5.40 20.05
CA ALA A 191 2.40 -4.27 20.69
C ALA A 191 1.06 -3.99 20.02
N VAL A 192 0.13 -3.44 20.78
CA VAL A 192 -1.18 -2.98 20.29
C VAL A 192 -1.29 -1.48 20.46
N ASN A 193 -2.03 -0.84 19.57
CA ASN A 193 -2.40 0.56 19.76
C ASN A 193 -3.46 0.63 20.88
N THR A 194 -2.99 0.83 22.11
CA THR A 194 -3.77 0.64 23.33
C THR A 194 -5.06 1.47 23.35
N ASP A 195 -5.01 2.71 22.87
CA ASP A 195 -6.16 3.62 22.91
C ASP A 195 -7.35 3.08 22.10
N TYR A 196 -7.06 2.56 20.89
CA TYR A 196 -8.08 2.04 19.98
C TYR A 196 -8.41 0.58 20.27
N TYR A 197 -7.41 -0.25 20.58
CA TYR A 197 -7.59 -1.64 20.94
C TYR A 197 -8.59 -1.81 22.11
N GLU A 198 -8.47 -1.01 23.17
CA GLU A 198 -9.36 -1.09 24.34
C GLU A 198 -10.81 -0.66 24.03
N ILE A 199 -11.01 0.20 23.01
CA ILE A 199 -12.35 0.54 22.51
C ILE A 199 -13.00 -0.68 21.87
N HIS A 200 -12.28 -1.33 20.95
CA HIS A 200 -12.81 -2.43 20.15
C HIS A 200 -12.91 -3.74 20.96
N LYS A 201 -12.01 -3.98 21.91
CA LYS A 201 -12.06 -5.11 22.85
C LYS A 201 -13.35 -5.18 23.68
N LYS A 202 -13.99 -4.04 23.91
CA LYS A 202 -15.26 -3.97 24.65
C LYS A 202 -16.48 -4.36 23.81
N ARG A 203 -16.32 -4.60 22.51
CA ARG A 203 -17.41 -4.99 21.64
C ARG A 203 -17.92 -6.38 22.05
N LYS A 204 -19.22 -6.49 22.18
CA LYS A 204 -19.90 -7.74 22.50
C LYS A 204 -20.63 -8.23 21.26
N TYR A 205 -20.53 -9.51 21.03
CA TYR A 205 -21.11 -10.16 19.86
C TYR A 205 -22.25 -11.08 20.30
N SER A 206 -23.30 -11.17 19.51
CA SER A 206 -24.26 -12.28 19.60
C SER A 206 -23.61 -13.55 19.01
N ALA A 207 -24.22 -14.71 19.24
CA ALA A 207 -23.74 -15.95 18.64
C ALA A 207 -23.66 -15.87 17.10
N MET A 208 -24.52 -15.10 16.49
CA MET A 208 -24.58 -14.86 15.04
C MET A 208 -23.36 -14.08 14.53
N GLU A 209 -22.87 -13.14 15.32
CA GLU A 209 -21.76 -12.25 14.98
C GLU A 209 -20.39 -12.90 15.21
N LEU A 210 -20.29 -13.90 16.07
CA LEU A 210 -19.02 -14.59 16.38
C LEU A 210 -18.33 -15.18 15.15
N TYR A 211 -19.08 -15.55 14.14
CA TYR A 211 -18.51 -16.12 12.93
C TYR A 211 -17.83 -15.12 11.97
N GLY A 212 -17.92 -13.82 12.26
CA GLY A 212 -17.17 -12.78 11.56
C GLY A 212 -15.74 -12.60 12.06
N GLY A 213 -15.50 -13.00 13.30
CA GLY A 213 -14.25 -12.80 14.02
C GLY A 213 -14.31 -11.73 15.09
N GLU A 214 -13.23 -11.57 15.83
CA GLU A 214 -13.10 -10.60 16.92
C GLU A 214 -12.47 -9.28 16.41
N ALA A 215 -12.95 -8.15 16.93
CA ALA A 215 -12.34 -6.86 16.60
C ALA A 215 -10.92 -6.69 17.20
N THR A 216 -10.53 -7.59 18.11
CA THR A 216 -9.19 -7.59 18.74
C THR A 216 -8.10 -8.18 17.86
N THR A 217 -8.44 -8.95 16.84
CA THR A 217 -7.48 -9.50 15.86
C THR A 217 -7.14 -8.50 14.75
N LEU A 218 -7.92 -7.42 14.64
CA LEU A 218 -7.77 -6.40 13.60
C LEU A 218 -6.66 -5.40 13.95
N ASP A 219 -6.10 -4.79 12.91
CA ASP A 219 -5.08 -3.75 13.08
C ASP A 219 -5.74 -2.39 13.39
N TRP A 220 -5.17 -1.68 14.37
CA TRP A 220 -5.63 -0.37 14.83
C TRP A 220 -4.52 0.69 14.79
N TYR A 221 -3.40 0.43 14.12
CA TYR A 221 -2.37 1.44 13.90
C TYR A 221 -2.83 2.47 12.87
N PRO A 222 -2.42 3.75 13.03
CA PRO A 222 -2.72 4.77 12.03
C PRO A 222 -2.23 4.38 10.65
N VAL A 223 -3.09 4.55 9.64
CA VAL A 223 -2.76 4.37 8.23
C VAL A 223 -2.70 5.76 7.58
N GLU A 224 -1.56 6.13 7.04
CA GLU A 224 -1.42 7.40 6.35
C GLU A 224 -2.33 7.43 5.12
N LYS A 225 -3.12 8.52 4.98
CA LYS A 225 -3.96 8.74 3.81
C LYS A 225 -3.17 9.54 2.78
N PRO A 226 -3.02 9.04 1.55
CA PRO A 226 -2.25 9.72 0.52
C PRO A 226 -2.94 11.00 0.05
N SER A 227 -2.14 11.90 -0.51
CA SER A 227 -2.62 13.08 -1.23
C SER A 227 -1.87 13.18 -2.55
N PHE A 228 -2.58 13.00 -3.66
CA PHE A 228 -1.98 13.04 -4.98
C PHE A 228 -2.24 14.39 -5.65
N ALA A 229 -1.19 15.19 -5.87
CA ALA A 229 -1.30 16.52 -6.46
C ALA A 229 -1.91 16.51 -7.87
N SER A 230 -1.67 15.45 -8.65
CA SER A 230 -2.23 15.25 -9.99
C SER A 230 -3.64 14.66 -10.00
N ASN A 231 -4.09 14.12 -8.87
CA ASN A 231 -5.37 13.45 -8.72
C ASN A 231 -5.95 13.77 -7.32
N PRO A 232 -6.52 14.96 -7.10
CA PRO A 232 -7.13 15.29 -5.81
C PRO A 232 -8.42 14.50 -5.60
N ILE A 233 -8.58 13.92 -4.40
CA ILE A 233 -9.81 13.18 -4.05
C ILE A 233 -11.03 14.09 -4.01
N CYS A 234 -12.18 13.58 -4.46
CA CYS A 234 -13.45 14.28 -4.33
C CYS A 234 -14.02 14.10 -2.91
N GLU A 235 -13.67 15.02 -1.98
CA GLU A 235 -14.11 14.95 -0.58
C GLU A 235 -15.62 15.08 -0.43
N ASN A 236 -16.27 15.95 -1.22
CA ASN A 236 -17.71 16.23 -1.17
C ASN A 236 -18.40 15.69 -2.42
N ALA A 237 -18.34 14.37 -2.61
CA ALA A 237 -18.94 13.72 -3.76
C ALA A 237 -20.47 13.75 -3.68
N SER A 238 -21.10 14.43 -4.65
CA SER A 238 -22.50 14.23 -5.03
C SER A 238 -22.50 13.37 -6.28
N ALA A 239 -22.66 12.05 -6.11
CA ALA A 239 -22.41 11.09 -7.16
C ALA A 239 -23.68 10.47 -7.74
N MET A 240 -23.64 10.11 -9.01
CA MET A 240 -24.64 9.30 -9.70
C MET A 240 -24.04 7.93 -10.03
N TYR A 241 -24.78 6.87 -9.72
CA TYR A 241 -24.40 5.51 -10.11
C TYR A 241 -24.85 5.20 -11.52
N LEU A 242 -23.94 4.70 -12.31
CA LEU A 242 -24.16 4.26 -13.69
C LEU A 242 -23.74 2.79 -13.85
N ASN A 243 -24.73 1.92 -13.98
CA ASN A 243 -24.44 0.54 -14.35
C ASN A 243 -23.87 0.46 -15.78
N VAL A 244 -23.38 -0.71 -16.18
CA VAL A 244 -22.75 -0.90 -17.50
C VAL A 244 -23.64 -0.43 -18.67
N ALA A 245 -24.96 -0.61 -18.61
CA ALA A 245 -25.86 -0.23 -19.70
C ALA A 245 -25.97 1.29 -19.88
N CYS A 246 -25.81 2.08 -18.83
CA CYS A 246 -25.89 3.55 -18.88
C CYS A 246 -24.84 4.20 -19.76
N ILE A 247 -23.74 3.49 -20.07
CA ILE A 247 -22.67 3.98 -20.94
C ILE A 247 -23.17 4.35 -22.36
N GLN A 248 -24.23 3.71 -22.82
CA GLN A 248 -24.82 4.00 -24.15
C GLN A 248 -25.43 5.40 -24.23
N GLU A 249 -25.88 5.95 -23.10
CA GLU A 249 -26.55 7.25 -22.98
C GLU A 249 -25.71 8.23 -22.16
N ILE A 250 -24.38 8.09 -22.20
CA ILE A 250 -23.47 8.83 -21.31
C ILE A 250 -23.59 10.36 -21.45
N ASP A 251 -23.91 10.86 -22.68
CA ASP A 251 -24.08 12.29 -22.92
C ASP A 251 -25.32 12.84 -22.19
N ASP A 252 -26.40 12.06 -22.08
CA ASP A 252 -27.63 12.42 -21.35
C ASP A 252 -27.37 12.44 -19.84
N TYR A 253 -26.60 11.46 -19.32
CA TYR A 253 -26.21 11.45 -17.90
C TYR A 253 -25.27 12.62 -17.56
N ILE A 254 -24.36 13.00 -18.44
CA ILE A 254 -23.50 14.20 -18.26
C ILE A 254 -24.37 15.45 -18.22
N ALA A 255 -25.37 15.58 -19.12
CA ALA A 255 -26.28 16.71 -19.12
C ALA A 255 -27.13 16.76 -17.83
N LEU A 256 -27.60 15.59 -17.36
CA LEU A 256 -28.35 15.45 -16.12
C LEU A 256 -27.49 15.83 -14.89
N ALA A 257 -26.24 15.38 -14.83
CA ALA A 257 -25.28 15.71 -13.79
C ALA A 257 -25.08 17.22 -13.69
N ARG A 258 -24.79 17.88 -14.80
CA ARG A 258 -24.59 19.33 -14.87
C ARG A 258 -25.83 20.10 -14.42
N LYS A 259 -27.03 19.65 -14.81
CA LYS A 259 -28.30 20.28 -14.44
C LYS A 259 -28.56 20.24 -12.92
N ASN A 260 -28.13 19.15 -12.25
CA ASN A 260 -28.45 18.88 -10.86
C ASN A 260 -27.27 19.08 -9.89
N GLY A 261 -26.14 19.59 -10.36
CA GLY A 261 -24.97 19.84 -9.52
C GLY A 261 -24.27 18.55 -9.04
N VAL A 262 -24.43 17.45 -9.78
CA VAL A 262 -23.70 16.20 -9.57
C VAL A 262 -22.25 16.41 -10.03
N ASN A 263 -21.27 16.09 -9.19
CA ASN A 263 -19.83 16.34 -9.44
C ASN A 263 -19.02 15.04 -9.58
N ALA A 264 -19.63 13.88 -9.36
CA ALA A 264 -18.99 12.58 -9.48
C ALA A 264 -19.89 11.54 -10.15
N MET A 265 -19.31 10.53 -10.75
CA MET A 265 -20.02 9.36 -11.28
C MET A 265 -19.33 8.08 -10.82
N VAL A 266 -20.13 7.15 -10.29
CA VAL A 266 -19.70 5.77 -10.01
C VAL A 266 -20.10 4.92 -11.20
N ILE A 267 -19.14 4.38 -11.92
CA ILE A 267 -19.32 3.68 -13.20
C ILE A 267 -18.83 2.24 -13.08
N ASP A 268 -19.68 1.26 -13.38
CA ASP A 268 -19.32 -0.14 -13.33
C ASP A 268 -18.22 -0.50 -14.33
N ILE A 269 -17.10 -0.99 -13.84
CA ILE A 269 -16.06 -1.70 -14.60
C ILE A 269 -16.43 -3.19 -14.70
N LYS A 270 -16.95 -3.75 -13.58
CA LYS A 270 -17.37 -5.14 -13.45
C LYS A 270 -18.57 -5.25 -12.52
N ASP A 271 -19.63 -5.89 -12.98
CA ASP A 271 -20.74 -6.35 -12.14
C ASP A 271 -20.53 -7.83 -11.71
N GLU A 272 -21.55 -8.44 -11.11
CA GLU A 272 -21.49 -9.86 -10.68
C GLU A 272 -21.51 -10.88 -11.83
N LEU A 273 -21.82 -10.44 -13.04
CA LEU A 273 -22.06 -11.32 -14.19
C LEU A 273 -21.00 -11.15 -15.28
N ARG A 274 -20.38 -9.95 -15.41
CA ARG A 274 -19.49 -9.67 -16.52
C ARG A 274 -18.69 -8.38 -16.34
N LEU A 275 -17.64 -8.25 -17.17
CA LEU A 275 -16.90 -7.00 -17.35
C LEU A 275 -17.67 -6.02 -18.23
N ALA A 276 -17.46 -4.73 -18.04
CA ALA A 276 -17.95 -3.71 -18.97
C ALA A 276 -17.30 -3.82 -20.36
N TYR A 277 -16.03 -4.15 -20.44
CA TYR A 277 -15.23 -4.25 -21.66
C TYR A 277 -14.17 -5.34 -21.56
N PRO A 278 -13.62 -5.86 -22.69
CA PRO A 278 -12.53 -6.83 -22.69
C PRO A 278 -11.24 -6.17 -22.17
N CYS A 279 -10.77 -6.58 -21.00
CA CYS A 279 -9.53 -6.12 -20.39
C CYS A 279 -8.43 -7.17 -20.66
N GLU A 280 -7.42 -6.81 -21.45
CA GLU A 280 -6.37 -7.75 -21.89
C GLU A 280 -5.55 -8.30 -20.72
N GLU A 281 -5.34 -7.49 -19.67
CA GLU A 281 -4.52 -7.83 -18.53
C GLU A 281 -5.10 -9.01 -17.72
N ILE A 282 -6.42 -9.22 -17.76
CA ILE A 282 -7.06 -10.33 -17.03
C ILE A 282 -7.35 -11.57 -17.92
N LYS A 283 -6.96 -11.52 -19.18
CA LYS A 283 -7.30 -12.56 -20.15
C LYS A 283 -6.85 -13.98 -19.75
N GLU A 284 -5.65 -14.09 -19.19
CA GLU A 284 -5.11 -15.37 -18.69
C GLU A 284 -5.65 -15.71 -17.29
N LEU A 285 -6.06 -14.68 -16.52
CA LEU A 285 -6.59 -14.86 -15.16
C LEU A 285 -8.06 -15.29 -15.15
N SER A 286 -8.86 -14.79 -16.07
CA SER A 286 -10.26 -15.21 -16.25
C SER A 286 -10.65 -15.11 -17.72
N PRO A 287 -10.39 -16.18 -18.50
CA PRO A 287 -10.73 -16.22 -19.93
C PRO A 287 -12.23 -16.05 -20.20
N LEU A 288 -13.10 -16.55 -19.32
CA LEU A 288 -14.56 -16.37 -19.48
C LEU A 288 -14.95 -14.91 -19.31
N ALA A 289 -14.40 -14.19 -18.33
CA ALA A 289 -14.66 -12.78 -18.13
C ALA A 289 -14.18 -11.95 -19.34
N TYR A 290 -12.99 -12.22 -19.84
CA TYR A 290 -12.43 -11.54 -21.01
C TYR A 290 -13.29 -11.77 -22.27
N ASN A 291 -13.79 -12.97 -22.48
CA ASN A 291 -14.54 -13.34 -23.69
C ASN A 291 -16.02 -12.98 -23.65
N ASN A 292 -16.58 -12.58 -22.48
CA ASN A 292 -17.99 -12.28 -22.31
C ASN A 292 -18.25 -10.85 -21.75
N PRO A 293 -17.58 -9.80 -22.22
CA PRO A 293 -17.82 -8.46 -21.74
C PRO A 293 -19.18 -7.93 -22.22
N PHE A 294 -19.69 -6.89 -21.55
CA PHE A 294 -20.93 -6.22 -21.97
C PHE A 294 -20.73 -5.52 -23.32
N TYR A 295 -19.63 -4.78 -23.46
CA TYR A 295 -19.23 -4.13 -24.72
C TYR A 295 -18.05 -4.87 -25.35
N GLY A 296 -18.14 -5.14 -26.65
CA GLY A 296 -17.04 -5.77 -27.39
C GLY A 296 -15.85 -4.85 -27.70
N SER A 297 -15.92 -3.57 -27.31
CA SER A 297 -14.90 -2.57 -27.57
C SER A 297 -14.47 -1.85 -26.31
N ALA A 298 -13.21 -2.04 -25.90
CA ALA A 298 -12.61 -1.32 -24.79
C ALA A 298 -12.51 0.20 -25.07
N GLU A 299 -12.23 0.57 -26.33
CA GLU A 299 -12.16 1.98 -26.73
C GLU A 299 -13.50 2.68 -26.60
N TYR A 300 -14.61 2.00 -26.93
CA TYR A 300 -15.96 2.56 -26.76
C TYR A 300 -16.23 2.93 -25.29
N TYR A 301 -15.93 2.01 -24.38
CA TYR A 301 -16.11 2.23 -22.94
C TYR A 301 -15.19 3.34 -22.42
N LYS A 302 -13.89 3.31 -22.78
CA LYS A 302 -12.92 4.35 -22.45
C LYS A 302 -13.40 5.74 -22.89
N ASN A 303 -13.89 5.87 -24.12
CA ASN A 303 -14.34 7.15 -24.67
C ASN A 303 -15.55 7.70 -23.89
N ALA A 304 -16.43 6.85 -23.35
CA ALA A 304 -17.52 7.28 -22.51
C ALA A 304 -17.03 7.82 -21.16
N VAL A 305 -16.08 7.13 -20.51
CA VAL A 305 -15.45 7.62 -19.27
C VAL A 305 -14.72 8.93 -19.54
N GLN A 306 -13.98 9.04 -20.65
CA GLN A 306 -13.26 10.26 -21.03
C GLN A 306 -14.20 11.46 -21.18
N LYS A 307 -15.39 11.28 -21.75
CA LYS A 307 -16.39 12.35 -21.83
C LYS A 307 -16.81 12.89 -20.46
N CYS A 308 -16.90 12.00 -19.46
CA CYS A 308 -17.19 12.43 -18.08
C CYS A 308 -16.03 13.27 -17.50
N LEU A 309 -14.79 12.81 -17.70
CA LEU A 309 -13.59 13.52 -17.27
C LEU A 309 -13.48 14.90 -17.96
N ASP A 310 -13.71 14.96 -19.26
CA ASP A 310 -13.70 16.20 -20.05
C ASP A 310 -14.82 17.18 -19.61
N ALA A 311 -15.90 16.63 -19.04
CA ALA A 311 -16.98 17.40 -18.45
C ALA A 311 -16.66 17.94 -17.03
N GLY A 312 -15.50 17.59 -16.47
CA GLY A 312 -15.05 17.95 -15.14
C GLY A 312 -15.73 17.11 -14.04
N ILE A 313 -16.22 15.92 -14.36
CA ILE A 313 -16.89 15.00 -13.43
C ILE A 313 -15.84 14.03 -12.87
N TYR A 314 -15.80 13.88 -11.56
CA TYR A 314 -14.91 12.92 -10.87
C TYR A 314 -15.41 11.49 -11.15
N CYS A 315 -14.54 10.65 -11.75
CA CYS A 315 -14.91 9.30 -12.17
C CYS A 315 -14.40 8.25 -11.21
N ILE A 316 -15.34 7.51 -10.62
CA ILE A 316 -15.09 6.39 -9.70
C ILE A 316 -15.44 5.11 -10.45
N GLY A 317 -14.44 4.23 -10.62
CA GLY A 317 -14.66 2.93 -11.26
C GLY A 317 -15.09 1.89 -10.24
N ARG A 318 -16.29 1.28 -10.40
CA ARG A 318 -16.81 0.29 -9.44
C ARG A 318 -16.55 -1.14 -9.92
N ILE A 319 -16.10 -1.98 -8.98
CA ILE A 319 -15.84 -3.41 -9.18
C ILE A 319 -16.59 -4.22 -8.11
N VAL A 320 -17.47 -5.10 -8.53
CA VAL A 320 -18.05 -6.14 -7.66
C VAL A 320 -16.96 -7.19 -7.39
N THR A 321 -16.54 -7.34 -6.14
CA THR A 321 -15.28 -8.03 -5.78
C THR A 321 -15.49 -9.53 -5.56
N PHE A 322 -16.16 -9.93 -4.45
CA PHE A 322 -16.29 -11.33 -4.06
C PHE A 322 -17.64 -11.97 -4.43
N LYS A 323 -18.47 -11.30 -5.24
CA LYS A 323 -19.67 -11.88 -5.84
C LYS A 323 -19.52 -11.91 -7.36
N ASP A 324 -18.77 -12.88 -7.88
CA ASP A 324 -18.36 -12.94 -9.27
C ASP A 324 -18.62 -14.35 -9.84
N THR A 325 -19.69 -14.47 -10.61
CA THR A 325 -20.10 -15.77 -11.18
C THR A 325 -19.17 -16.23 -12.31
N VAL A 326 -18.51 -15.28 -12.97
CA VAL A 326 -17.63 -15.58 -14.12
C VAL A 326 -16.29 -16.06 -13.63
N PHE A 327 -15.67 -15.33 -12.68
CA PHE A 327 -14.46 -15.77 -12.00
C PHE A 327 -14.67 -17.13 -11.32
N SER A 328 -15.82 -17.33 -10.66
CA SER A 328 -16.17 -18.62 -10.03
C SER A 328 -16.21 -19.79 -11.01
N ALA A 329 -16.61 -19.54 -12.25
CA ALA A 329 -16.66 -20.59 -13.26
C ALA A 329 -15.26 -20.95 -13.81
N ASP A 330 -14.35 -19.98 -13.88
CA ASP A 330 -12.95 -20.22 -14.24
C ASP A 330 -12.14 -20.83 -13.09
N HIS A 331 -12.48 -20.49 -11.82
CA HIS A 331 -11.73 -20.82 -10.60
C HIS A 331 -12.62 -21.47 -9.51
N PRO A 332 -13.21 -22.64 -9.76
CA PRO A 332 -14.05 -23.30 -8.75
C PRO A 332 -13.28 -23.65 -7.46
N GLU A 333 -11.96 -23.88 -7.56
CA GLU A 333 -11.07 -24.16 -6.42
C GLU A 333 -10.92 -22.97 -5.46
N ALA A 334 -11.11 -21.74 -5.97
CA ALA A 334 -11.07 -20.51 -5.18
C ALA A 334 -12.41 -20.15 -4.51
N CYS A 335 -13.45 -20.98 -4.76
CA CYS A 335 -14.81 -20.71 -4.31
C CYS A 335 -15.15 -21.42 -3.00
N ILE A 336 -16.07 -20.82 -2.24
CA ILE A 336 -16.63 -21.41 -1.02
C ILE A 336 -17.48 -22.62 -1.40
N GLU A 337 -17.24 -23.78 -0.76
CA GLU A 337 -18.09 -24.96 -0.83
C GLU A 337 -18.94 -25.06 0.43
N SER A 338 -20.25 -25.24 0.28
CA SER A 338 -21.19 -25.44 1.39
C SER A 338 -22.49 -26.04 0.93
N SER A 339 -23.13 -26.87 1.76
CA SER A 339 -24.47 -27.39 1.53
C SER A 339 -25.58 -26.33 1.74
N VAL A 340 -25.27 -25.23 2.38
CA VAL A 340 -26.23 -24.16 2.74
C VAL A 340 -26.60 -23.30 1.53
N SER A 341 -25.70 -23.10 0.58
CA SER A 341 -25.94 -22.24 -0.59
C SER A 341 -25.58 -22.95 -1.88
N THR A 342 -26.46 -22.78 -2.87
CA THR A 342 -26.19 -23.21 -4.26
C THR A 342 -25.53 -22.12 -5.09
N GLN A 343 -25.42 -20.90 -4.57
CA GLN A 343 -24.67 -19.82 -5.21
C GLN A 343 -23.16 -20.04 -5.02
N THR A 344 -22.43 -20.00 -6.11
CA THR A 344 -20.97 -20.06 -6.07
C THR A 344 -20.43 -18.66 -5.81
N TRP A 345 -19.62 -18.52 -4.75
CA TRP A 345 -18.97 -17.29 -4.38
C TRP A 345 -17.45 -17.51 -4.30
N PRO A 346 -16.61 -16.68 -4.95
CA PRO A 346 -15.21 -16.63 -4.65
C PRO A 346 -15.01 -16.37 -3.15
N SER A 347 -14.08 -17.08 -2.55
CA SER A 347 -13.77 -16.83 -1.15
C SER A 347 -13.03 -15.50 -0.99
N ALA A 348 -13.42 -14.71 -0.01
CA ALA A 348 -12.64 -13.52 0.37
C ALA A 348 -11.28 -13.87 1.02
N TYR A 349 -11.00 -15.14 1.31
CA TYR A 349 -9.67 -15.62 1.68
C TYR A 349 -8.77 -15.91 0.47
N SER A 350 -9.32 -16.01 -0.77
CA SER A 350 -8.55 -16.36 -1.96
C SER A 350 -7.66 -15.20 -2.44
N ARG A 351 -6.33 -15.39 -2.31
CA ARG A 351 -5.34 -14.43 -2.82
C ARG A 351 -5.35 -14.34 -4.34
N GLU A 352 -5.77 -15.39 -5.03
CA GLU A 352 -5.96 -15.41 -6.47
C GLU A 352 -7.11 -14.49 -6.90
N CYS A 353 -8.25 -14.52 -6.17
CA CYS A 353 -9.36 -13.61 -6.38
C CYS A 353 -8.96 -12.15 -6.08
N TRP A 354 -8.12 -11.90 -5.04
CA TRP A 354 -7.59 -10.59 -4.75
C TRP A 354 -6.76 -10.06 -5.94
N TYR A 355 -5.81 -10.88 -6.39
CA TYR A 355 -4.93 -10.55 -7.51
C TYR A 355 -5.71 -10.23 -8.78
N TYR A 356 -6.68 -11.07 -9.17
CA TYR A 356 -7.56 -10.84 -10.32
C TYR A 356 -8.26 -9.48 -10.24
N ASN A 357 -8.89 -9.15 -9.11
CA ASN A 357 -9.59 -7.88 -8.94
C ASN A 357 -8.63 -6.68 -8.99
N LEU A 358 -7.43 -6.80 -8.46
CA LEU A 358 -6.44 -5.72 -8.49
C LEU A 358 -5.81 -5.52 -9.86
N VAL A 359 -5.54 -6.57 -10.61
CA VAL A 359 -5.10 -6.45 -12.02
C VAL A 359 -6.17 -5.73 -12.83
N LEU A 360 -7.44 -6.11 -12.69
CA LEU A 360 -8.54 -5.40 -13.35
C LEU A 360 -8.63 -3.93 -12.91
N ALA A 361 -8.57 -3.65 -11.62
CA ALA A 361 -8.67 -2.31 -11.04
C ALA A 361 -7.59 -1.37 -11.57
N THR A 362 -6.32 -1.81 -11.50
CA THR A 362 -5.17 -1.02 -11.94
C THR A 362 -5.16 -0.82 -13.46
N ALA A 363 -5.48 -1.86 -14.21
CA ALA A 363 -5.60 -1.79 -15.66
C ALA A 363 -6.72 -0.83 -16.11
N ALA A 364 -7.91 -0.93 -15.51
CA ALA A 364 -9.03 -0.07 -15.82
C ALA A 364 -8.76 1.40 -15.45
N ALA A 365 -8.19 1.66 -14.28
CA ALA A 365 -7.84 3.01 -13.87
C ALA A 365 -6.83 3.64 -14.83
N LYS A 366 -5.77 2.92 -15.18
CA LYS A 366 -4.74 3.38 -16.14
C LYS A 366 -5.30 3.58 -17.56
N TYR A 367 -6.14 2.64 -18.01
CA TYR A 367 -6.66 2.66 -19.38
C TYR A 367 -7.75 3.71 -19.59
N CYS A 368 -8.73 3.79 -18.67
CA CYS A 368 -9.89 4.68 -18.78
C CYS A 368 -9.70 6.04 -18.10
N GLY A 369 -8.74 6.16 -17.16
CA GLY A 369 -8.48 7.38 -16.41
C GLY A 369 -9.35 7.53 -15.17
N PHE A 370 -9.82 6.44 -14.55
CA PHE A 370 -10.51 6.52 -13.28
C PHE A 370 -9.61 7.11 -12.19
N GLN A 371 -10.15 8.02 -11.41
CA GLN A 371 -9.46 8.74 -10.34
C GLN A 371 -9.52 7.99 -9.01
N GLU A 372 -10.49 7.10 -8.88
CA GLU A 372 -10.76 6.28 -7.71
C GLU A 372 -11.33 4.93 -8.16
N ILE A 373 -10.96 3.87 -7.45
CA ILE A 373 -11.58 2.55 -7.61
C ILE A 373 -12.40 2.25 -6.36
N GLN A 374 -13.67 1.91 -6.57
CA GLN A 374 -14.60 1.51 -5.54
C GLN A 374 -14.87 0.02 -5.63
N PHE A 375 -14.54 -0.70 -4.57
CA PHE A 375 -14.82 -2.12 -4.44
C PHE A 375 -16.13 -2.33 -3.70
N ASP A 376 -17.06 -3.01 -4.34
CA ASP A 376 -18.31 -3.45 -3.72
C ASP A 376 -18.27 -4.97 -3.48
N TYR A 377 -19.16 -5.47 -2.63
CA TYR A 377 -19.18 -6.87 -2.18
C TYR A 377 -17.84 -7.34 -1.57
N VAL A 378 -17.15 -6.43 -0.86
CA VAL A 378 -15.96 -6.75 -0.06
C VAL A 378 -16.42 -7.42 1.23
N ARG A 379 -16.87 -8.66 1.11
CA ARG A 379 -17.48 -9.45 2.20
C ARG A 379 -17.69 -10.91 1.80
N PHE A 380 -17.94 -11.74 2.80
CA PHE A 380 -18.47 -13.08 2.59
C PHE A 380 -19.97 -13.04 2.26
N PRO A 381 -20.58 -14.15 1.79
CA PRO A 381 -22.03 -14.22 1.55
C PRO A 381 -22.86 -13.86 2.79
N GLU A 382 -24.09 -13.37 2.59
CA GLU A 382 -25.02 -13.16 3.70
C GLU A 382 -25.28 -14.45 4.50
N GLN A 383 -25.22 -15.59 3.85
CA GLN A 383 -25.38 -16.92 4.45
C GLN A 383 -24.15 -17.38 5.24
N ALA A 384 -23.08 -16.58 5.36
CA ALA A 384 -21.83 -16.96 6.04
C ALA A 384 -22.05 -17.46 7.48
N TYR A 385 -23.04 -16.91 8.19
CA TYR A 385 -23.47 -17.43 9.50
C TYR A 385 -23.92 -18.88 9.40
N ALA A 386 -24.95 -19.15 8.58
CA ALA A 386 -25.51 -20.48 8.42
C ALA A 386 -24.49 -21.50 7.85
N MET A 387 -23.61 -21.04 6.95
CA MET A 387 -22.50 -21.84 6.43
C MET A 387 -21.52 -22.23 7.55
N SER A 388 -21.18 -21.31 8.45
CA SER A 388 -20.32 -21.61 9.60
C SER A 388 -20.99 -22.53 10.60
N GLU A 389 -22.29 -22.36 10.86
CA GLU A 389 -23.09 -23.18 11.75
C GLU A 389 -23.23 -24.62 11.25
N SER A 390 -23.32 -24.83 9.93
CA SER A 390 -23.46 -26.18 9.35
C SER A 390 -22.24 -27.06 9.62
N GLY A 391 -21.08 -26.43 9.77
CA GLY A 391 -19.81 -27.12 10.00
C GLY A 391 -19.27 -27.91 8.79
N ASP A 392 -19.94 -27.80 7.61
CA ASP A 392 -19.52 -28.44 6.37
C ASP A 392 -18.94 -27.45 5.34
N ALA A 393 -18.92 -26.16 5.66
CA ALA A 393 -18.43 -25.15 4.75
C ALA A 393 -16.90 -25.13 4.68
N ASP A 394 -16.36 -25.26 3.47
CA ASP A 394 -14.97 -24.94 3.18
C ASP A 394 -14.88 -23.53 2.61
N PHE A 395 -14.40 -22.60 3.45
CA PHE A 395 -14.18 -21.23 3.08
C PHE A 395 -12.86 -20.97 2.35
N ARG A 396 -12.05 -21.96 2.05
CA ARG A 396 -10.70 -21.85 1.43
C ARG A 396 -9.73 -21.00 2.26
N ASN A 397 -9.78 -21.09 3.56
CA ASN A 397 -9.00 -20.28 4.50
C ASN A 397 -7.58 -20.82 4.70
N LEU A 398 -6.72 -20.60 3.70
CA LEU A 398 -5.35 -21.12 3.67
C LEU A 398 -4.51 -20.60 4.85
N TYR A 399 -4.66 -19.31 5.19
CA TYR A 399 -3.82 -18.66 6.19
C TYR A 399 -4.46 -18.62 7.58
N ASN A 400 -5.59 -19.31 7.80
CA ASN A 400 -6.29 -19.34 9.09
C ASN A 400 -6.54 -17.93 9.67
N GLU A 401 -7.18 -17.08 8.87
CA GLU A 401 -7.61 -15.74 9.24
C GLU A 401 -9.07 -15.73 9.70
N GLU A 402 -9.44 -14.79 10.54
CA GLU A 402 -10.86 -14.47 10.75
C GLU A 402 -11.43 -13.75 9.51
N LYS A 403 -12.77 -13.79 9.33
CA LYS A 403 -13.38 -13.17 8.13
C LYS A 403 -13.12 -11.66 8.06
N ALA A 404 -13.27 -10.95 9.19
CA ALA A 404 -13.01 -9.51 9.22
C ALA A 404 -11.53 -9.17 9.03
N GLU A 405 -10.64 -10.02 9.52
CA GLU A 405 -9.19 -9.91 9.31
C GLU A 405 -8.86 -10.01 7.82
N ALA A 406 -9.39 -11.01 7.11
CA ALA A 406 -9.18 -11.14 5.67
C ALA A 406 -9.73 -9.96 4.87
N ILE A 407 -10.88 -9.41 5.28
CA ILE A 407 -11.45 -8.20 4.64
C ILE A 407 -10.54 -6.98 4.86
N GLN A 408 -10.04 -6.78 6.09
CA GLN A 408 -9.11 -5.68 6.37
C GLN A 408 -7.78 -5.86 5.60
N ASN A 409 -7.26 -7.10 5.54
CA ASN A 409 -6.03 -7.41 4.81
C ASN A 409 -6.18 -7.23 3.29
N PHE A 410 -7.35 -7.55 2.73
CA PHE A 410 -7.67 -7.20 1.33
C PHE A 410 -7.62 -5.68 1.13
N CYS A 411 -8.20 -4.91 2.06
CA CYS A 411 -8.16 -3.44 1.97
C CYS A 411 -6.71 -2.91 2.01
N PHE A 412 -5.84 -3.45 2.86
CA PHE A 412 -4.41 -3.10 2.86
C PHE A 412 -3.75 -3.40 1.53
N TYR A 413 -3.91 -4.61 1.02
CA TYR A 413 -3.35 -5.00 -0.27
C TYR A 413 -3.84 -4.10 -1.42
N ALA A 414 -5.14 -3.84 -1.47
CA ALA A 414 -5.74 -3.05 -2.54
C ALA A 414 -5.33 -1.57 -2.46
N ALA A 415 -5.31 -0.99 -1.25
CA ALA A 415 -4.88 0.39 -1.03
C ALA A 415 -3.41 0.58 -1.43
N ASP A 416 -2.52 -0.32 -0.99
CA ASP A 416 -1.10 -0.24 -1.33
C ASP A 416 -0.88 -0.21 -2.85
N MET A 417 -1.53 -1.12 -3.57
CA MET A 417 -1.36 -1.25 -5.01
C MET A 417 -1.95 -0.09 -5.81
N LEU A 418 -3.07 0.46 -5.37
CA LEU A 418 -3.69 1.62 -6.02
C LEU A 418 -2.94 2.91 -5.70
N HIS A 419 -2.50 3.09 -4.44
CA HIS A 419 -1.74 4.27 -4.03
C HIS A 419 -0.39 4.38 -4.74
N GLU A 420 0.30 3.29 -5.02
CA GLU A 420 1.51 3.25 -5.86
C GLU A 420 1.29 3.89 -7.25
N GLN A 421 0.06 3.84 -7.74
CA GLN A 421 -0.33 4.40 -9.04
C GLN A 421 -1.01 5.77 -8.94
N GLY A 422 -1.10 6.35 -7.75
CA GLY A 422 -1.75 7.63 -7.52
C GLY A 422 -3.27 7.59 -7.64
N ILE A 423 -3.89 6.43 -7.35
CA ILE A 423 -5.32 6.18 -7.47
C ILE A 423 -5.89 5.96 -6.07
N TYR A 424 -7.03 6.60 -5.76
CA TYR A 424 -7.72 6.41 -4.49
C TYR A 424 -8.54 5.13 -4.46
N MET A 425 -8.72 4.60 -3.25
CA MET A 425 -9.51 3.42 -2.98
C MET A 425 -10.75 3.75 -2.15
N SER A 426 -11.91 3.26 -2.56
CA SER A 426 -13.12 3.24 -1.72
C SER A 426 -13.75 1.87 -1.66
N VAL A 427 -14.58 1.65 -0.63
CA VAL A 427 -15.28 0.38 -0.40
C VAL A 427 -16.73 0.64 -0.06
N ASP A 428 -17.63 -0.14 -0.68
CA ASP A 428 -19.04 -0.19 -0.34
C ASP A 428 -19.29 -1.22 0.77
N VAL A 429 -20.08 -0.82 1.76
CA VAL A 429 -20.40 -1.67 2.92
C VAL A 429 -21.91 -1.65 3.22
N PHE A 430 -22.42 -2.69 3.85
CA PHE A 430 -23.79 -2.65 4.36
C PHE A 430 -23.93 -1.59 5.47
N GLY A 431 -25.11 -0.96 5.54
CA GLY A 431 -25.45 -0.03 6.61
C GLY A 431 -25.33 -0.65 8.00
N GLU A 432 -25.62 -1.95 8.12
CA GLU A 432 -25.47 -2.73 9.35
C GLU A 432 -24.09 -2.67 9.96
N CYS A 433 -23.01 -2.62 9.16
CA CYS A 433 -21.64 -2.67 9.66
C CYS A 433 -21.23 -1.44 10.50
N ALA A 434 -22.04 -0.37 10.51
CA ALA A 434 -21.90 0.76 11.43
C ALA A 434 -22.33 0.43 12.88
N ASN A 435 -22.91 -0.73 13.14
CA ASN A 435 -23.16 -1.21 14.50
C ASN A 435 -21.85 -1.52 15.23
N ALA A 436 -21.94 -1.74 16.54
CA ALA A 436 -20.78 -1.95 17.42
C ALA A 436 -20.36 -3.42 17.49
N TYR A 437 -20.36 -4.14 16.37
CA TYR A 437 -19.96 -5.54 16.26
C TYR A 437 -19.42 -5.86 14.85
N VAL A 438 -18.64 -6.92 14.76
CA VAL A 438 -18.21 -7.50 13.50
C VAL A 438 -19.35 -8.35 12.92
N THR A 439 -19.74 -8.13 11.68
CA THR A 439 -20.79 -8.91 11.04
C THR A 439 -20.31 -10.32 10.68
N ALA A 440 -21.23 -11.30 10.63
CA ALA A 440 -20.88 -12.69 10.30
C ALA A 440 -20.28 -12.86 8.90
N TYR A 441 -20.49 -11.91 8.01
CA TYR A 441 -19.90 -11.84 6.67
C TYR A 441 -18.60 -11.04 6.61
N GLY A 442 -18.02 -10.65 7.77
CA GLY A 442 -16.68 -10.08 7.91
C GLY A 442 -16.57 -8.57 7.74
N GLN A 443 -17.66 -7.82 7.51
CA GLN A 443 -17.60 -6.37 7.48
C GLN A 443 -17.62 -5.78 8.90
N TYR A 444 -16.67 -4.90 9.19
CA TYR A 444 -16.66 -4.05 10.37
C TYR A 444 -16.23 -2.65 9.97
N TYR A 445 -17.14 -1.69 10.05
CA TYR A 445 -16.98 -0.33 9.55
C TYR A 445 -15.67 0.34 9.99
N PRO A 446 -15.29 0.31 11.30
CA PRO A 446 -14.04 0.92 11.74
C PRO A 446 -12.80 0.32 11.08
N ALA A 447 -12.75 -1.01 10.95
CA ALA A 447 -11.57 -1.71 10.40
C ALA A 447 -11.35 -1.40 8.92
N ILE A 448 -12.42 -1.31 8.14
CA ILE A 448 -12.36 -0.94 6.73
C ILE A 448 -12.02 0.55 6.59
N SER A 449 -12.72 1.42 7.34
CA SER A 449 -12.52 2.87 7.31
C SER A 449 -11.10 3.30 7.72
N LEU A 450 -10.44 2.54 8.58
CA LEU A 450 -9.04 2.78 8.95
C LEU A 450 -8.10 2.74 7.74
N VAL A 451 -8.37 1.87 6.77
CA VAL A 451 -7.46 1.56 5.66
C VAL A 451 -7.79 2.36 4.40
N VAL A 452 -9.06 2.38 3.98
CA VAL A 452 -9.48 2.95 2.69
C VAL A 452 -9.57 4.48 2.71
N ASP A 453 -9.55 5.13 1.54
CA ASP A 453 -9.64 6.60 1.44
C ASP A 453 -11.07 7.12 1.60
N ALA A 454 -12.05 6.38 1.07
CA ALA A 454 -13.47 6.66 1.28
C ALA A 454 -14.24 5.37 1.58
N ILE A 455 -15.31 5.48 2.36
CA ILE A 455 -16.18 4.35 2.71
C ILE A 455 -17.64 4.74 2.47
N SER A 456 -18.35 3.96 1.68
CA SER A 456 -19.71 4.25 1.26
C SER A 456 -20.66 3.18 1.80
N ALA A 457 -21.51 3.54 2.77
CA ALA A 457 -22.45 2.59 3.33
C ALA A 457 -23.79 2.60 2.56
N MET A 458 -24.49 1.48 2.61
CA MET A 458 -25.77 1.22 1.96
C MET A 458 -26.90 1.02 3.00
N PRO A 459 -27.32 2.07 3.75
CA PRO A 459 -28.41 1.94 4.73
C PRO A 459 -29.78 2.03 4.06
N TYR A 460 -30.00 1.19 3.04
CA TYR A 460 -31.27 1.18 2.30
C TYR A 460 -32.43 0.73 3.22
N PRO A 461 -33.59 1.40 3.16
CA PRO A 461 -34.70 1.07 4.02
C PRO A 461 -35.16 -0.39 3.93
N ASP A 462 -35.14 -1.00 2.74
CA ASP A 462 -35.51 -2.39 2.49
C ASP A 462 -34.54 -3.42 3.07
N HIS A 463 -33.33 -3.00 3.44
CA HIS A 463 -32.38 -3.85 4.20
C HIS A 463 -32.72 -3.99 5.69
N TYR A 464 -33.51 -3.04 6.24
CA TYR A 464 -33.88 -3.04 7.67
C TYR A 464 -35.27 -3.59 7.93
N SER A 465 -36.23 -3.27 7.07
CA SER A 465 -37.63 -3.74 7.19
C SER A 465 -38.27 -3.79 5.81
N ARG A 466 -39.30 -4.61 5.68
CA ARG A 466 -40.12 -4.70 4.48
C ARG A 466 -41.54 -4.12 4.72
N ASP A 467 -41.73 -3.28 5.72
CA ASP A 467 -42.96 -2.60 5.98
C ASP A 467 -43.07 -1.24 5.25
N GLU A 468 -44.29 -0.86 4.90
CA GLU A 468 -44.54 0.36 4.13
C GLU A 468 -44.14 1.62 4.92
N ASP A 469 -44.33 1.65 6.23
CA ASP A 469 -43.99 2.80 7.08
C ASP A 469 -42.48 3.09 7.03
N THR A 470 -41.66 2.06 7.08
CA THR A 470 -40.21 2.18 6.97
C THR A 470 -39.75 2.68 5.60
N TRP A 471 -40.44 2.24 4.52
CA TRP A 471 -40.02 2.62 3.17
C TRP A 471 -40.52 4.02 2.79
N THR A 472 -41.65 4.47 3.31
CA THR A 472 -42.19 5.80 3.05
C THR A 472 -41.57 6.90 3.91
N ASP A 473 -40.99 6.55 5.06
CA ASP A 473 -40.22 7.48 5.91
C ASP A 473 -38.83 6.93 6.20
N PRO A 474 -37.87 7.05 5.27
CA PRO A 474 -36.51 6.56 5.46
C PRO A 474 -35.66 7.41 6.45
N TYR A 475 -36.15 8.57 6.87
CA TYR A 475 -35.38 9.51 7.71
C TYR A 475 -34.87 8.90 9.03
N PRO A 476 -35.69 8.17 9.81
CA PRO A 476 -35.22 7.58 11.07
C PRO A 476 -34.05 6.60 10.87
N ILE A 477 -34.08 5.78 9.82
CA ILE A 477 -33.06 4.81 9.48
C ILE A 477 -31.76 5.55 9.11
N MET A 478 -31.85 6.52 8.19
CA MET A 478 -30.70 7.30 7.73
C MET A 478 -30.06 8.10 8.87
N TYR A 479 -30.90 8.68 9.76
CA TYR A 479 -30.43 9.43 10.91
C TYR A 479 -29.71 8.52 11.92
N ASP A 480 -30.28 7.37 12.28
CA ASP A 480 -29.65 6.42 13.22
C ASP A 480 -28.35 5.86 12.63
N TRP A 481 -28.37 5.51 11.36
CA TRP A 481 -27.16 5.08 10.65
C TRP A 481 -26.08 6.15 10.70
N ALA A 482 -26.37 7.39 10.30
CA ALA A 482 -25.39 8.47 10.27
C ALA A 482 -24.78 8.74 11.66
N ARG A 483 -25.60 8.69 12.71
CA ARG A 483 -25.14 8.80 14.09
C ARG A 483 -24.19 7.67 14.48
N LYS A 484 -24.52 6.43 14.11
CA LYS A 484 -23.67 5.25 14.36
C LYS A 484 -22.35 5.34 13.57
N ALA A 485 -22.42 5.68 12.29
CA ALA A 485 -21.24 5.83 11.44
C ALA A 485 -20.31 6.92 11.97
N SER A 486 -20.84 8.09 12.36
CA SER A 486 -20.07 9.17 12.97
C SER A 486 -19.36 8.73 14.26
N LEU A 487 -20.05 7.93 15.10
CA LEU A 487 -19.44 7.37 16.29
C LEU A 487 -18.30 6.38 15.94
N ARG A 488 -18.51 5.51 14.95
CA ARG A 488 -17.44 4.58 14.49
C ARG A 488 -16.24 5.31 13.95
N GLN A 489 -16.43 6.41 13.22
CA GLN A 489 -15.33 7.25 12.71
C GLN A 489 -14.47 7.85 13.85
N SER A 490 -15.10 8.22 14.96
CA SER A 490 -14.38 8.77 16.13
C SER A 490 -13.59 7.72 16.93
N GLU A 491 -13.74 6.44 16.63
CA GLU A 491 -13.11 5.32 17.34
C GLU A 491 -11.86 4.79 16.64
N ILE A 492 -11.39 5.47 15.60
CA ILE A 492 -10.20 5.08 14.81
C ILE A 492 -9.28 6.28 14.57
N PRO A 493 -7.96 6.03 14.40
CA PRO A 493 -6.99 7.13 14.33
C PRO A 493 -7.05 7.92 13.01
N THR A 494 -7.29 7.23 11.89
CA THR A 494 -7.23 7.80 10.53
C THR A 494 -8.46 7.37 9.73
N PRO A 495 -9.65 7.95 10.01
CA PRO A 495 -10.89 7.56 9.34
C PRO A 495 -10.91 7.96 7.86
N ALA A 496 -11.53 7.11 7.04
CA ALA A 496 -11.85 7.38 5.65
C ALA A 496 -12.88 8.54 5.52
N ILE A 497 -12.98 9.13 4.34
CA ILE A 497 -14.08 10.04 4.00
C ILE A 497 -15.40 9.24 4.02
N PRO A 498 -16.36 9.57 4.92
CA PRO A 498 -17.63 8.85 4.97
C PRO A 498 -18.54 9.31 3.84
N ARG A 499 -19.08 8.35 3.12
CA ARG A 499 -20.12 8.53 2.09
C ARG A 499 -21.30 7.63 2.36
N THR A 500 -22.41 7.88 1.74
CA THR A 500 -23.59 7.01 1.83
C THR A 500 -24.31 6.92 0.51
N TRP A 501 -24.75 5.73 0.19
CA TRP A 501 -25.71 5.49 -0.87
C TRP A 501 -27.11 5.88 -0.41
N VAL A 502 -27.85 6.50 -1.31
CA VAL A 502 -29.27 6.83 -1.10
C VAL A 502 -30.09 6.27 -2.24
N VAL A 503 -31.28 5.82 -1.89
CA VAL A 503 -32.26 5.36 -2.89
C VAL A 503 -32.83 6.58 -3.61
N ALA A 504 -32.80 6.55 -4.95
CA ALA A 504 -33.32 7.62 -5.81
C ALA A 504 -34.40 7.11 -6.81
N TYR A 505 -35.07 6.01 -6.48
CA TYR A 505 -36.16 5.47 -7.24
C TYR A 505 -37.44 5.43 -6.37
N ASP A 506 -38.62 5.42 -7.02
CA ASP A 506 -39.90 5.31 -6.33
C ASP A 506 -39.98 3.95 -5.62
N VAL A 507 -40.29 3.98 -4.35
CA VAL A 507 -40.54 2.77 -3.57
C VAL A 507 -41.98 2.33 -3.90
N PRO A 508 -42.22 1.05 -4.25
CA PRO A 508 -43.51 0.57 -4.67
C PRO A 508 -44.62 0.72 -3.63
#